data_86a9af2a4581e43ba68a1b5188f59f10
#
_entry.id   86a9af2a4581e43ba68a1b5188f59f10
#
_cell.length_a   1.000
_cell.length_b   1.000
_cell.length_c   1.000
_cell.angle_alpha   90.00
_cell.angle_beta   90.00
_cell.angle_gamma   90.00
#
_symmetry.space_group_name_H-M   'P 1'
#
loop_
_entity.id
_entity.type
_entity.pdbx_description
1 polymer ?
#
loop_
_entity_poly.entity_id
_entity_poly.type
_entity_poly.pdbx_seq_one_letter_code
_entity_poly.pdbx_strand_id
1 'polypeptide(L)'
;MTLHYGADAVYLAGTMFGMRAAAGNFTFPELAKAVRLAHNKGATVHMTCNTLPRENELASLPAFLEQAQDAGVDAFIIADLGVMAAAKKYAPTVSRHVSTQLGVINSATANVLHDMGADRVVLARETPMEDICKIRANTPKELEIEAFVHGAMCVSFSGRCLLSNYLTGRDANRGACAQPCRWKYHLVEEKRPGEYFEISEDNGTHIMNSRDMCMIEHIPELIDAGVTSFKIEGRMKSAYYAAAVTNAYRHAIDYAVKGEPLPQVWIDELNKVSHRPYCTGFYYGDPGQHYAEASYFSDAYVCAVVEACDDEGNALLTQRNRFCVGDTVELLTNEGEPVAFTVTELFDENLEPIEATPHAMMKFKMRLPVKCSALSILRRIK
;
A
#
# COMPACT_ATOMS: atom_id res chain seq x y z
N MET A 1 -0.28 2.86 -12.07
CA MET A 1 -0.11 4.00 -11.14
C MET A 1 1.20 3.88 -10.36
N THR A 2 1.39 2.98 -9.39
CA THR A 2 2.61 2.91 -8.55
C THR A 2 3.92 2.98 -9.34
N LEU A 3 4.07 2.16 -10.40
CA LEU A 3 5.24 2.17 -11.29
C LEU A 3 5.43 3.50 -12.05
N HIS A 4 4.37 4.24 -12.27
CA HIS A 4 4.43 5.56 -12.92
C HIS A 4 4.90 6.63 -11.94
N TYR A 5 4.54 6.47 -10.67
CA TYR A 5 4.86 7.39 -9.58
C TYR A 5 6.11 6.99 -8.78
N GLY A 6 6.99 6.17 -9.34
CA GLY A 6 8.35 5.93 -8.82
C GLY A 6 8.53 4.75 -7.89
N ALA A 7 7.64 3.74 -7.93
CA ALA A 7 7.90 2.49 -7.22
C ALA A 7 8.99 1.66 -7.92
N ASP A 8 9.99 1.21 -7.18
CA ASP A 8 11.05 0.30 -7.65
C ASP A 8 10.57 -1.16 -7.67
N ALA A 9 9.54 -1.47 -6.89
CA ALA A 9 8.93 -2.79 -6.83
C ALA A 9 7.42 -2.70 -6.61
N VAL A 10 6.67 -3.66 -7.14
CA VAL A 10 5.25 -3.84 -6.83
C VAL A 10 5.01 -5.24 -6.29
N TYR A 11 4.20 -5.35 -5.23
CA TYR A 11 3.73 -6.65 -4.78
C TYR A 11 2.28 -6.89 -5.17
N LEU A 12 1.99 -8.11 -5.60
CA LEU A 12 0.69 -8.54 -6.07
C LEU A 12 0.42 -10.00 -5.68
N ALA A 13 -0.76 -10.52 -5.96
CA ALA A 13 -1.08 -11.91 -5.73
C ALA A 13 -1.63 -12.60 -6.97
N GLY A 14 -1.35 -13.89 -7.07
CA GLY A 14 -2.05 -14.80 -7.92
C GLY A 14 -3.42 -15.22 -7.33
N THR A 15 -4.11 -16.08 -8.04
CA THR A 15 -5.43 -16.61 -7.66
C THR A 15 -5.41 -17.50 -6.42
N MET A 16 -4.22 -17.98 -6.01
CA MET A 16 -4.02 -18.89 -4.87
C MET A 16 -2.90 -18.38 -3.96
N PHE A 17 -2.84 -18.88 -2.74
CA PHE A 17 -1.78 -18.67 -1.73
C PHE A 17 -1.51 -17.22 -1.31
N GLY A 18 -2.27 -16.24 -1.80
CA GLY A 18 -2.12 -14.83 -1.45
C GLY A 18 -3.14 -14.36 -0.42
N MET A 19 -2.69 -13.55 0.55
CA MET A 19 -3.58 -12.78 1.42
C MET A 19 -4.32 -11.72 0.59
N ARG A 20 -5.56 -11.35 0.96
CA ARG A 20 -6.47 -10.44 0.24
C ARG A 20 -7.24 -11.14 -0.89
N ALA A 21 -7.96 -12.22 -0.55
CA ALA A 21 -8.81 -12.97 -1.48
C ALA A 21 -9.86 -12.10 -2.19
N ALA A 22 -10.32 -11.01 -1.56
CA ALA A 22 -11.30 -10.06 -2.13
C ALA A 22 -10.68 -9.00 -3.06
N ALA A 23 -9.36 -8.91 -3.18
CA ALA A 23 -8.72 -8.02 -4.15
C ALA A 23 -8.73 -8.66 -5.55
N GLY A 24 -8.63 -7.84 -6.60
CA GLY A 24 -8.35 -8.33 -7.94
C GLY A 24 -7.01 -9.07 -7.96
N ASN A 25 -7.04 -10.39 -8.15
CA ASN A 25 -5.87 -11.25 -8.19
C ASN A 25 -5.57 -11.65 -9.64
N PHE A 26 -4.29 -11.82 -9.96
CA PHE A 26 -3.84 -12.04 -11.32
C PHE A 26 -3.87 -13.53 -11.69
N THR A 27 -4.42 -13.86 -12.85
CA THR A 27 -4.16 -15.13 -13.53
C THR A 27 -2.69 -15.13 -14.05
N PHE A 28 -2.11 -16.30 -14.33
CA PHE A 28 -0.73 -16.35 -14.83
C PHE A 28 -0.50 -15.57 -16.15
N PRO A 29 -1.42 -15.57 -17.14
CA PRO A 29 -1.27 -14.71 -18.31
C PRO A 29 -1.29 -13.20 -17.99
N GLU A 30 -2.11 -12.76 -17.03
CA GLU A 30 -2.14 -11.36 -16.57
C GLU A 30 -0.89 -11.04 -15.77
N LEU A 31 -0.41 -11.96 -14.94
CA LEU A 31 0.83 -11.84 -14.19
C LEU A 31 2.01 -11.63 -15.13
N ALA A 32 2.15 -12.43 -16.18
CA ALA A 32 3.21 -12.28 -17.17
C ALA A 32 3.14 -10.91 -17.90
N LYS A 33 1.95 -10.36 -18.12
CA LYS A 33 1.81 -8.99 -18.66
C LYS A 33 2.24 -7.94 -17.64
N ALA A 34 1.86 -8.10 -16.37
CA ALA A 34 2.23 -7.20 -15.29
C ALA A 34 3.75 -7.18 -15.06
N VAL A 35 4.39 -8.36 -15.09
CA VAL A 35 5.85 -8.51 -14.99
C VAL A 35 6.55 -7.76 -16.12
N ARG A 36 6.15 -8.00 -17.38
CA ARG A 36 6.73 -7.28 -18.53
C ARG A 36 6.56 -5.76 -18.41
N LEU A 37 5.40 -5.29 -17.94
CA LEU A 37 5.16 -3.86 -17.74
C LEU A 37 6.08 -3.28 -16.65
N ALA A 38 6.31 -4.01 -15.56
CA ALA A 38 7.21 -3.59 -14.49
C ALA A 38 8.67 -3.58 -14.96
N HIS A 39 9.12 -4.66 -15.58
CA HIS A 39 10.48 -4.80 -16.09
C HIS A 39 10.82 -3.73 -17.15
N ASN A 40 9.87 -3.38 -18.03
CA ASN A 40 10.05 -2.28 -19.00
C ASN A 40 10.24 -0.90 -18.34
N LYS A 41 9.89 -0.78 -17.06
CA LYS A 41 10.11 0.43 -16.24
C LYS A 41 11.29 0.28 -15.26
N GLY A 42 12.04 -0.82 -15.34
CA GLY A 42 13.16 -1.10 -14.44
C GLY A 42 12.73 -1.53 -13.02
N ALA A 43 11.47 -1.88 -12.83
CA ALA A 43 10.91 -2.27 -11.53
C ALA A 43 10.68 -3.78 -11.42
N THR A 44 10.65 -4.31 -10.20
CA THR A 44 10.47 -5.74 -9.91
C THR A 44 9.04 -6.08 -9.47
N VAL A 45 8.66 -7.34 -9.62
CA VAL A 45 7.35 -7.87 -9.22
C VAL A 45 7.51 -8.94 -8.14
N HIS A 46 6.95 -8.67 -6.96
CA HIS A 46 6.97 -9.60 -5.83
C HIS A 46 5.60 -10.25 -5.66
N MET A 47 5.51 -11.57 -5.83
CA MET A 47 4.26 -12.30 -5.72
C MET A 47 4.03 -12.81 -4.30
N THR A 48 2.86 -12.54 -3.73
CA THR A 48 2.53 -13.03 -2.40
C THR A 48 2.16 -14.51 -2.42
N CYS A 49 2.87 -15.31 -1.62
CA CYS A 49 2.58 -16.69 -1.24
C CYS A 49 2.49 -16.77 0.29
N ASN A 50 1.72 -15.87 0.89
CA ASN A 50 1.78 -15.54 2.31
C ASN A 50 0.54 -15.97 3.11
N THR A 51 -0.28 -16.87 2.58
CA THR A 51 -1.24 -17.65 3.37
C THR A 51 -0.53 -18.84 4.02
N LEU A 52 -1.12 -19.40 5.07
CA LEU A 52 -0.72 -20.69 5.63
C LEU A 52 -1.53 -21.78 4.90
N PRO A 53 -0.95 -22.55 3.97
CA PRO A 53 -1.68 -23.54 3.20
C PRO A 53 -2.13 -24.69 4.10
N ARG A 54 -3.33 -25.23 3.78
CA ARG A 54 -3.81 -26.46 4.42
C ARG A 54 -3.26 -27.66 3.67
N GLU A 55 -3.30 -28.85 4.31
CA GLU A 55 -2.76 -30.09 3.76
C GLU A 55 -3.27 -30.41 2.35
N ASN A 56 -4.58 -30.20 2.12
CA ASN A 56 -5.20 -30.43 0.81
C ASN A 56 -4.78 -29.44 -0.29
N GLU A 57 -4.14 -28.32 0.06
CA GLU A 57 -3.66 -27.31 -0.88
C GLU A 57 -2.21 -27.55 -1.33
N LEU A 58 -1.44 -28.32 -0.52
CA LEU A 58 -0.01 -28.57 -0.78
C LEU A 58 0.25 -29.27 -2.11
N ALA A 59 -0.66 -30.10 -2.58
CA ALA A 59 -0.52 -30.82 -3.85
C ALA A 59 -0.42 -29.88 -5.07
N SER A 60 -1.04 -28.69 -4.99
CA SER A 60 -1.03 -27.69 -6.08
C SER A 60 0.14 -26.71 -6.01
N LEU A 61 0.83 -26.66 -4.86
CA LEU A 61 1.88 -25.68 -4.61
C LEU A 61 3.08 -25.76 -5.59
N PRO A 62 3.62 -26.95 -5.93
CA PRO A 62 4.74 -27.05 -6.89
C PRO A 62 4.43 -26.40 -8.23
N ALA A 63 3.34 -26.81 -8.87
CA ALA A 63 2.93 -26.28 -10.18
C ALA A 63 2.64 -24.77 -10.14
N PHE A 64 2.10 -24.25 -9.03
CA PHE A 64 1.87 -22.83 -8.85
C PHE A 64 3.18 -22.02 -8.80
N LEU A 65 4.20 -22.53 -8.08
CA LEU A 65 5.50 -21.89 -7.98
C LEU A 65 6.26 -21.90 -9.31
N GLU A 66 6.24 -23.03 -10.03
CA GLU A 66 6.84 -23.16 -11.36
C GLU A 66 6.21 -22.19 -12.36
N GLN A 67 4.87 -22.14 -12.43
CA GLN A 67 4.17 -21.21 -13.31
C GLN A 67 4.44 -19.72 -12.98
N ALA A 68 4.62 -19.38 -11.70
CA ALA A 68 4.99 -18.03 -11.29
C ALA A 68 6.44 -17.68 -11.71
N GLN A 69 7.36 -18.62 -11.59
CA GLN A 69 8.72 -18.46 -12.11
C GLN A 69 8.70 -18.29 -13.63
N ASP A 70 7.96 -19.11 -14.36
CA ASP A 70 7.82 -19.02 -15.83
C ASP A 70 7.19 -17.69 -16.28
N ALA A 71 6.29 -17.11 -15.45
CA ALA A 71 5.75 -15.79 -15.69
C ALA A 71 6.76 -14.65 -15.44
N GLY A 72 7.96 -14.95 -14.89
CA GLY A 72 9.05 -14.01 -14.66
C GLY A 72 8.96 -13.22 -13.37
N VAL A 73 8.30 -13.75 -12.33
CA VAL A 73 8.22 -13.12 -11.01
C VAL A 73 9.62 -13.03 -10.38
N ASP A 74 9.97 -11.88 -9.81
CA ASP A 74 11.29 -11.65 -9.24
C ASP A 74 11.42 -12.20 -7.82
N ALA A 75 10.36 -12.15 -7.02
CA ALA A 75 10.37 -12.65 -5.65
C ALA A 75 9.03 -13.21 -5.19
N PHE A 76 9.07 -14.16 -4.25
CA PHE A 76 7.92 -14.60 -3.47
C PHE A 76 7.94 -13.98 -2.08
N ILE A 77 6.80 -13.49 -1.60
CA ILE A 77 6.60 -13.07 -0.20
C ILE A 77 5.93 -14.22 0.54
N ILE A 78 6.65 -14.86 1.46
CA ILE A 78 6.31 -16.17 2.04
C ILE A 78 6.10 -16.07 3.55
N ALA A 79 5.04 -16.68 4.09
CA ALA A 79 4.72 -16.72 5.51
C ALA A 79 4.80 -18.13 6.14
N ASP A 80 5.04 -19.16 5.33
CA ASP A 80 5.08 -20.56 5.74
C ASP A 80 6.42 -21.20 5.39
N LEU A 81 7.04 -21.91 6.34
CA LEU A 81 8.36 -22.52 6.13
C LEU A 81 8.33 -23.67 5.10
N GLY A 82 7.21 -24.40 5.02
CA GLY A 82 7.01 -25.44 4.00
C GLY A 82 6.92 -24.84 2.60
N VAL A 83 6.22 -23.70 2.46
CA VAL A 83 6.18 -22.93 1.20
C VAL A 83 7.57 -22.41 0.83
N MET A 84 8.37 -21.99 1.81
CA MET A 84 9.74 -21.53 1.60
C MET A 84 10.65 -22.65 1.09
N ALA A 85 10.57 -23.83 1.69
CA ALA A 85 11.29 -25.01 1.22
C ALA A 85 10.85 -25.45 -0.18
N ALA A 86 9.53 -25.40 -0.46
CA ALA A 86 8.98 -25.69 -1.79
C ALA A 86 9.47 -24.67 -2.84
N ALA A 87 9.46 -23.37 -2.53
CA ALA A 87 9.94 -22.32 -3.43
C ALA A 87 11.42 -22.53 -3.80
N LYS A 88 12.27 -22.88 -2.82
CA LYS A 88 13.68 -23.22 -3.07
C LYS A 88 13.84 -24.39 -4.02
N LYS A 89 12.92 -25.37 -4.00
CA LYS A 89 12.98 -26.58 -4.82
C LYS A 89 12.37 -26.39 -6.21
N TYR A 90 11.20 -25.75 -6.31
CA TYR A 90 10.37 -25.71 -7.52
C TYR A 90 10.47 -24.39 -8.30
N ALA A 91 11.00 -23.33 -7.67
CA ALA A 91 11.25 -22.04 -8.30
C ALA A 91 12.60 -21.45 -7.82
N PRO A 92 13.72 -22.14 -8.07
CA PRO A 92 15.02 -21.80 -7.47
C PRO A 92 15.58 -20.45 -7.88
N THR A 93 15.15 -19.88 -9.00
CA THR A 93 15.63 -18.59 -9.51
C THR A 93 14.86 -17.39 -8.96
N VAL A 94 13.74 -17.63 -8.26
CA VAL A 94 12.90 -16.58 -7.67
C VAL A 94 13.36 -16.31 -6.24
N SER A 95 13.61 -15.05 -5.91
CA SER A 95 13.99 -14.62 -4.55
C SER A 95 12.91 -14.95 -3.52
N ARG A 96 13.32 -15.22 -2.29
CA ARG A 96 12.45 -15.59 -1.17
C ARG A 96 12.46 -14.50 -0.12
N HIS A 97 11.39 -13.70 -0.08
CA HIS A 97 11.17 -12.66 0.91
C HIS A 97 10.27 -13.18 2.03
N VAL A 98 10.77 -13.16 3.24
CA VAL A 98 9.99 -13.59 4.40
C VAL A 98 8.94 -12.54 4.74
N SER A 99 7.67 -12.93 4.77
CA SER A 99 6.55 -12.04 5.10
C SER A 99 6.61 -11.57 6.55
N THR A 100 6.15 -10.33 6.78
CA THR A 100 5.90 -9.79 8.13
C THR A 100 5.07 -10.72 9.02
N GLN A 101 4.23 -11.57 8.43
CA GLN A 101 3.39 -12.53 9.15
C GLN A 101 4.19 -13.64 9.86
N LEU A 102 5.45 -13.86 9.53
CA LEU A 102 6.35 -14.72 10.32
C LEU A 102 6.80 -14.04 11.62
N GLY A 103 6.59 -12.72 11.77
CA GLY A 103 6.82 -12.03 13.02
C GLY A 103 8.31 -11.87 13.36
N VAL A 104 9.15 -11.53 12.37
CA VAL A 104 10.58 -11.31 12.58
C VAL A 104 10.79 -10.00 13.35
N ILE A 105 11.31 -10.11 14.59
CA ILE A 105 11.60 -8.97 15.48
C ILE A 105 13.01 -9.01 16.09
N ASN A 106 13.84 -9.96 15.70
CA ASN A 106 15.20 -10.10 16.21
C ASN A 106 16.15 -10.73 15.19
N SER A 107 17.44 -10.51 15.38
CA SER A 107 18.50 -11.01 14.49
C SER A 107 18.64 -12.53 14.48
N ALA A 108 18.36 -13.21 15.60
CA ALA A 108 18.48 -14.67 15.66
C ALA A 108 17.49 -15.34 14.71
N THR A 109 16.23 -14.89 14.71
CA THR A 109 15.21 -15.37 13.76
C THR A 109 15.58 -14.99 12.31
N ALA A 110 16.06 -13.78 12.08
CA ALA A 110 16.46 -13.32 10.73
C ALA A 110 17.61 -14.20 10.18
N ASN A 111 18.61 -14.53 10.99
CA ASN A 111 19.74 -15.39 10.62
C ASN A 111 19.29 -16.82 10.27
N VAL A 112 18.45 -17.43 11.09
CA VAL A 112 17.90 -18.77 10.80
C VAL A 112 17.15 -18.78 9.47
N LEU A 113 16.35 -17.75 9.19
CA LEU A 113 15.62 -17.65 7.94
C LEU A 113 16.56 -17.44 6.74
N HIS A 114 17.63 -16.68 6.92
CA HIS A 114 18.67 -16.52 5.92
C HIS A 114 19.38 -17.85 5.62
N ASP A 115 19.75 -18.62 6.64
CA ASP A 115 20.36 -19.96 6.49
C ASP A 115 19.42 -20.93 5.75
N MET A 116 18.10 -20.77 5.94
CA MET A 116 17.09 -21.52 5.20
C MET A 116 16.96 -21.05 3.73
N GLY A 117 17.55 -19.92 3.37
CA GLY A 117 17.62 -19.39 2.02
C GLY A 117 16.69 -18.18 1.79
N ALA A 118 16.36 -17.40 2.83
CA ALA A 118 15.73 -16.11 2.65
C ALA A 118 16.73 -15.08 2.11
N ASP A 119 16.33 -14.34 1.11
CA ASP A 119 17.10 -13.23 0.53
C ASP A 119 16.72 -11.90 1.19
N ARG A 120 15.47 -11.79 1.71
CA ARG A 120 14.95 -10.61 2.40
C ARG A 120 14.04 -11.02 3.55
N VAL A 121 14.05 -10.24 4.64
CA VAL A 121 13.09 -10.35 5.74
C VAL A 121 12.26 -9.06 5.84
N VAL A 122 10.93 -9.20 5.83
CA VAL A 122 10.02 -8.10 6.16
C VAL A 122 9.77 -8.12 7.65
N LEU A 123 10.28 -7.12 8.36
CA LEU A 123 10.14 -7.05 9.82
C LEU A 123 8.67 -6.95 10.24
N ALA A 124 8.39 -7.42 11.44
CA ALA A 124 7.11 -7.16 12.08
C ALA A 124 6.93 -5.64 12.28
N ARG A 125 5.69 -5.15 12.15
CA ARG A 125 5.38 -3.71 12.34
C ARG A 125 5.55 -3.27 13.79
N GLU A 126 5.66 -4.22 14.69
CA GLU A 126 5.85 -4.05 16.12
C GLU A 126 7.33 -3.92 16.51
N THR A 127 8.26 -3.90 15.56
CA THR A 127 9.71 -3.79 15.79
C THR A 127 10.10 -2.34 16.03
N PRO A 128 10.66 -1.97 17.20
CA PRO A 128 11.15 -0.61 17.47
C PRO A 128 12.40 -0.27 16.63
N MET A 129 12.65 1.03 16.41
CA MET A 129 13.79 1.53 15.63
C MET A 129 15.13 1.02 16.19
N GLU A 130 15.28 1.04 17.51
CA GLU A 130 16.49 0.54 18.19
C GLU A 130 16.78 -0.94 17.87
N ASP A 131 15.73 -1.77 17.80
CA ASP A 131 15.88 -3.18 17.50
C ASP A 131 16.17 -3.41 16.00
N ILE A 132 15.67 -2.56 15.10
CA ILE A 132 16.05 -2.60 13.67
C ILE A 132 17.56 -2.40 13.53
N CYS A 133 18.14 -1.40 14.20
CA CYS A 133 19.59 -1.18 14.21
C CYS A 133 20.35 -2.42 14.70
N LYS A 134 19.88 -3.05 15.80
CA LYS A 134 20.49 -4.28 16.34
C LYS A 134 20.35 -5.47 15.38
N ILE A 135 19.19 -5.61 14.73
CA ILE A 135 18.98 -6.66 13.72
C ILE A 135 19.98 -6.47 12.58
N ARG A 136 20.08 -5.25 12.03
CA ARG A 136 21.03 -4.98 10.94
C ARG A 136 22.48 -5.25 11.35
N ALA A 137 22.87 -4.83 12.54
CA ALA A 137 24.24 -5.02 13.05
C ALA A 137 24.62 -6.50 13.24
N ASN A 138 23.64 -7.38 13.47
CA ASN A 138 23.83 -8.82 13.79
C ASN A 138 23.32 -9.75 12.68
N THR A 139 23.11 -9.25 11.45
CA THR A 139 22.70 -10.07 10.29
C THR A 139 23.71 -9.90 9.14
N PRO A 140 23.84 -10.89 8.24
CA PRO A 140 24.67 -10.79 7.04
C PRO A 140 24.25 -9.57 6.19
N LYS A 141 25.22 -8.93 5.53
CA LYS A 141 24.97 -7.77 4.66
C LYS A 141 24.10 -8.14 3.45
N GLU A 142 24.20 -9.36 3.01
CA GLU A 142 23.48 -9.94 1.88
C GLU A 142 21.98 -10.13 2.19
N LEU A 143 21.62 -10.27 3.47
CA LEU A 143 20.22 -10.33 3.87
C LEU A 143 19.61 -8.92 3.83
N GLU A 144 18.66 -8.72 2.93
CA GLU A 144 17.92 -7.47 2.86
C GLU A 144 16.90 -7.34 4.00
N ILE A 145 16.75 -6.12 4.51
CA ILE A 145 15.77 -5.78 5.55
C ILE A 145 14.71 -4.88 4.94
N GLU A 146 13.45 -5.31 4.96
CA GLU A 146 12.30 -4.53 4.53
C GLU A 146 11.45 -4.13 5.74
N ALA A 147 11.05 -2.86 5.77
CA ALA A 147 10.21 -2.31 6.84
C ALA A 147 8.99 -1.57 6.25
N PHE A 148 7.84 -1.66 6.93
CA PHE A 148 6.68 -0.86 6.55
C PHE A 148 6.89 0.60 6.91
N VAL A 149 6.55 1.50 5.99
CA VAL A 149 6.67 2.95 6.19
C VAL A 149 5.33 3.67 6.09
N HIS A 150 4.29 3.03 5.48
CA HIS A 150 3.00 3.69 5.30
C HIS A 150 1.85 2.70 5.21
N GLY A 151 0.67 3.13 5.67
CA GLY A 151 -0.60 2.46 5.46
C GLY A 151 -1.26 1.91 6.71
N ALA A 152 -2.36 1.19 6.51
CA ALA A 152 -3.20 0.71 7.59
C ALA A 152 -2.50 -0.30 8.50
N MET A 153 -2.53 -0.04 9.81
CA MET A 153 -2.05 -0.97 10.83
C MET A 153 -3.11 -2.02 11.17
N CYS A 154 -2.66 -3.19 11.64
CA CYS A 154 -3.51 -4.22 12.22
C CYS A 154 -3.45 -4.14 13.76
N VAL A 155 -4.58 -4.40 14.44
CA VAL A 155 -4.61 -4.49 15.90
C VAL A 155 -3.89 -5.74 16.44
N SER A 156 -3.78 -6.77 15.61
CA SER A 156 -3.11 -8.03 15.98
C SER A 156 -1.68 -8.05 15.51
N PHE A 157 -0.80 -8.65 16.32
CA PHE A 157 0.62 -8.79 16.05
C PHE A 157 0.85 -9.36 14.64
N SER A 158 1.51 -8.60 13.80
CA SER A 158 1.88 -8.97 12.41
C SER A 158 0.71 -9.55 11.58
N GLY A 159 -0.53 -9.14 11.90
CA GLY A 159 -1.72 -9.55 11.17
C GLY A 159 -2.26 -10.95 11.50
N ARG A 160 -1.74 -11.64 12.51
CA ARG A 160 -2.25 -12.94 12.97
C ARG A 160 -3.42 -12.76 13.92
N CYS A 161 -4.66 -12.90 13.41
CA CYS A 161 -5.88 -12.62 14.16
C CYS A 161 -6.94 -13.71 13.95
N LEU A 162 -7.57 -14.12 15.05
CA LEU A 162 -8.73 -15.04 15.03
C LEU A 162 -10.08 -14.34 15.18
N LEU A 163 -10.11 -13.05 15.56
CA LEU A 163 -11.34 -12.32 15.86
C LEU A 163 -12.34 -12.31 14.70
N SER A 164 -11.84 -12.14 13.47
CA SER A 164 -12.68 -12.18 12.28
C SER A 164 -13.32 -13.55 12.06
N ASN A 165 -12.54 -14.61 12.23
CA ASN A 165 -13.06 -15.98 12.13
C ASN A 165 -14.09 -16.26 13.22
N TYR A 166 -13.78 -15.88 14.46
CA TYR A 166 -14.65 -16.10 15.61
C TYR A 166 -16.01 -15.39 15.47
N LEU A 167 -16.02 -14.12 15.03
CA LEU A 167 -17.24 -13.32 14.94
C LEU A 167 -18.02 -13.53 13.64
N THR A 168 -17.39 -13.95 12.53
CA THR A 168 -18.02 -13.95 11.21
C THR A 168 -17.78 -15.21 10.38
N GLY A 169 -17.00 -16.17 10.88
CA GLY A 169 -16.56 -17.32 10.10
C GLY A 169 -15.53 -17.00 9.00
N ARG A 170 -15.14 -15.73 8.85
CA ARG A 170 -14.17 -15.27 7.83
C ARG A 170 -12.76 -15.27 8.36
N ASP A 171 -11.89 -16.09 7.77
CA ASP A 171 -10.52 -16.29 8.23
C ASP A 171 -9.60 -15.15 7.78
N ALA A 172 -9.18 -14.32 8.75
CA ALA A 172 -8.25 -13.23 8.52
C ALA A 172 -6.87 -13.72 8.05
N ASN A 173 -6.43 -14.88 8.52
CA ASN A 173 -5.12 -15.47 8.18
C ASN A 173 -5.10 -16.08 6.76
N ARG A 174 -6.26 -16.10 6.12
CA ARG A 174 -6.44 -16.54 4.72
C ARG A 174 -6.98 -15.43 3.82
N GLY A 175 -6.82 -14.17 4.22
CA GLY A 175 -7.16 -12.99 3.42
C GLY A 175 -8.62 -12.57 3.44
N ALA A 176 -9.47 -13.19 4.26
CA ALA A 176 -10.91 -12.92 4.33
C ALA A 176 -11.32 -12.06 5.54
N CYS A 177 -10.43 -11.21 6.07
CA CYS A 177 -10.68 -10.39 7.23
C CYS A 177 -11.91 -9.49 7.07
N ALA A 178 -12.88 -9.59 7.99
CA ALA A 178 -14.08 -8.75 8.06
C ALA A 178 -13.83 -7.42 8.80
N GLN A 179 -12.61 -7.21 9.33
CA GLN A 179 -12.21 -6.03 10.11
C GLN A 179 -13.07 -5.77 11.37
N PRO A 180 -13.40 -6.78 12.18
CA PRO A 180 -14.27 -6.58 13.35
C PRO A 180 -13.67 -5.63 14.38
N CYS A 181 -12.34 -5.52 14.45
CA CYS A 181 -11.68 -4.53 15.32
C CYS A 181 -12.04 -3.06 15.00
N ARG A 182 -12.73 -2.81 13.88
CA ARG A 182 -13.17 -1.47 13.44
C ARG A 182 -14.67 -1.28 13.55
N TRP A 183 -15.42 -2.28 14.07
CA TRP A 183 -16.85 -2.17 14.27
C TRP A 183 -17.17 -1.40 15.55
N LYS A 184 -18.34 -0.79 15.60
CA LYS A 184 -18.89 -0.23 16.82
C LYS A 184 -19.46 -1.35 17.68
N TYR A 185 -19.16 -1.33 18.96
CA TYR A 185 -19.66 -2.29 19.93
C TYR A 185 -20.38 -1.56 21.06
N HIS A 186 -21.39 -2.22 21.60
CA HIS A 186 -22.06 -1.82 22.83
C HIS A 186 -22.03 -2.97 23.82
N LEU A 187 -21.87 -2.66 25.09
CA LEU A 187 -22.03 -3.65 26.13
C LEU A 187 -23.53 -3.82 26.40
N VAL A 188 -24.01 -5.05 26.37
CA VAL A 188 -25.40 -5.40 26.72
C VAL A 188 -25.35 -6.38 27.88
N GLU A 189 -26.05 -6.07 28.99
CA GLU A 189 -26.22 -6.97 30.10
C GLU A 189 -27.35 -7.94 29.78
N GLU A 190 -27.11 -9.26 29.90
CA GLU A 190 -28.02 -10.32 29.46
C GLU A 190 -29.43 -10.21 30.05
N LYS A 191 -29.55 -9.76 31.30
CA LYS A 191 -30.83 -9.58 32.01
C LYS A 191 -31.55 -8.26 31.71
N ARG A 192 -30.92 -7.39 30.88
CA ARG A 192 -31.45 -6.07 30.47
C ARG A 192 -31.41 -5.94 28.93
N PRO A 193 -32.14 -6.79 28.21
CA PRO A 193 -32.16 -6.72 26.75
C PRO A 193 -32.75 -5.38 26.28
N GLY A 194 -32.04 -4.66 25.41
CA GLY A 194 -32.46 -3.35 24.90
C GLY A 194 -31.83 -2.15 25.61
N GLU A 195 -31.12 -2.36 26.72
CA GLU A 195 -30.27 -1.34 27.34
C GLU A 195 -28.84 -1.50 26.80
N TYR A 196 -28.38 -0.47 26.08
CA TYR A 196 -27.04 -0.44 25.50
C TYR A 196 -26.16 0.47 26.36
N PHE A 197 -25.12 -0.11 26.97
CA PHE A 197 -24.12 0.65 27.69
C PHE A 197 -22.99 0.98 26.74
N GLU A 198 -22.76 2.27 26.54
CA GLU A 198 -21.59 2.72 25.79
C GLU A 198 -20.32 2.36 26.60
N ILE A 199 -19.39 1.70 25.94
CA ILE A 199 -18.06 1.51 26.51
C ILE A 199 -17.27 2.76 26.10
N SER A 200 -17.29 3.81 26.93
CA SER A 200 -16.55 5.02 26.64
C SER A 200 -15.31 5.16 27.52
N GLU A 201 -14.18 5.37 26.87
CA GLU A 201 -13.14 6.25 27.37
C GLU A 201 -13.22 7.52 26.54
N ASP A 202 -13.78 8.59 27.08
CA ASP A 202 -14.01 9.91 26.47
C ASP A 202 -14.25 9.93 24.93
N ASN A 203 -15.52 10.10 24.53
CA ASN A 203 -16.02 10.37 23.19
C ASN A 203 -16.19 9.24 22.16
N GLY A 204 -16.49 7.99 22.54
CA GLY A 204 -17.03 7.03 21.58
C GLY A 204 -16.32 5.69 21.49
N THR A 205 -17.11 4.70 21.23
CA THR A 205 -16.91 3.28 21.41
C THR A 205 -16.18 2.58 20.28
N HIS A 206 -14.90 2.80 20.09
CA HIS A 206 -14.08 1.90 19.29
C HIS A 206 -13.07 1.16 20.20
N ILE A 207 -13.36 -0.09 20.56
CA ILE A 207 -12.52 -0.87 21.47
C ILE A 207 -11.13 -1.14 20.90
N MET A 208 -10.98 -1.13 19.55
CA MET A 208 -9.73 -1.45 18.87
C MET A 208 -9.71 -0.80 17.49
N ASN A 209 -9.31 0.45 17.37
CA ASN A 209 -9.19 1.14 16.09
C ASN A 209 -7.77 1.69 15.90
N SER A 210 -6.89 0.88 15.29
CA SER A 210 -5.51 1.28 15.04
C SER A 210 -5.43 2.47 14.08
N ARG A 211 -4.51 3.39 14.35
CA ARG A 211 -4.13 4.49 13.46
C ARG A 211 -3.49 3.96 12.17
N ASP A 212 -3.32 4.83 11.17
CA ASP A 212 -2.54 4.50 9.99
C ASP A 212 -1.06 4.91 10.21
N MET A 213 -0.13 4.10 9.72
CA MET A 213 1.29 4.38 9.82
C MET A 213 1.71 5.43 8.79
N CYS A 214 2.57 6.36 9.19
CA CYS A 214 3.26 7.31 8.31
C CYS A 214 4.66 7.59 8.86
N MET A 215 5.68 7.23 8.09
CA MET A 215 7.10 7.39 8.42
C MET A 215 7.83 8.31 7.45
N ILE A 216 7.11 9.16 6.72
CA ILE A 216 7.69 9.96 5.63
C ILE A 216 8.82 10.90 6.11
N GLU A 217 8.68 11.46 7.30
CA GLU A 217 9.69 12.36 7.90
C GLU A 217 10.88 11.59 8.49
N HIS A 218 10.77 10.27 8.67
CA HIS A 218 11.75 9.40 9.30
C HIS A 218 12.48 8.47 8.32
N ILE A 219 12.38 8.74 7.02
CA ILE A 219 13.08 7.95 5.99
C ILE A 219 14.61 7.99 6.19
N PRO A 220 15.25 9.15 6.51
CA PRO A 220 16.68 9.17 6.79
C PRO A 220 17.08 8.23 7.93
N GLU A 221 16.35 8.24 9.04
CA GLU A 221 16.63 7.38 10.20
C GLU A 221 16.49 5.87 9.85
N LEU A 222 15.54 5.51 9.01
CA LEU A 222 15.38 4.12 8.55
C LEU A 222 16.52 3.70 7.61
N ILE A 223 17.02 4.60 6.76
CA ILE A 223 18.21 4.36 5.92
C ILE A 223 19.44 4.14 6.83
N ASP A 224 19.64 5.00 7.82
CA ASP A 224 20.77 4.91 8.76
C ASP A 224 20.67 3.63 9.62
N ALA A 225 19.46 3.19 9.96
CA ALA A 225 19.22 1.92 10.65
C ALA A 225 19.51 0.69 9.75
N GLY A 226 19.78 0.90 8.45
CA GLY A 226 20.12 -0.15 7.49
C GLY A 226 18.93 -0.88 6.88
N VAL A 227 17.75 -0.26 6.86
CA VAL A 227 16.60 -0.74 6.08
C VAL A 227 16.89 -0.54 4.59
N THR A 228 16.78 -1.61 3.82
CA THR A 228 17.10 -1.62 2.37
C THR A 228 15.87 -1.53 1.48
N SER A 229 14.67 -1.74 2.03
CA SER A 229 13.40 -1.70 1.30
C SER A 229 12.28 -1.09 2.14
N PHE A 230 11.60 -0.10 1.58
CA PHE A 230 10.49 0.61 2.22
C PHE A 230 9.15 0.14 1.66
N LYS A 231 8.31 -0.42 2.54
CA LYS A 231 7.03 -1.02 2.13
C LYS A 231 5.85 -0.13 2.43
N ILE A 232 5.08 0.17 1.39
CA ILE A 232 3.80 0.88 1.46
C ILE A 232 2.66 -0.13 1.39
N GLU A 233 1.75 -0.16 2.37
CA GLU A 233 0.53 -0.96 2.33
C GLU A 233 -0.60 -0.15 1.70
N GLY A 234 -1.05 -0.55 0.53
CA GLY A 234 -2.11 0.14 -0.19
C GLY A 234 -2.93 -0.78 -1.10
N ARG A 235 -2.77 -2.10 -0.99
CA ARG A 235 -3.37 -3.06 -1.93
C ARG A 235 -4.90 -3.00 -1.99
N MET A 236 -5.56 -2.66 -0.89
CA MET A 236 -7.02 -2.50 -0.81
C MET A 236 -7.46 -1.04 -1.00
N LYS A 237 -6.53 -0.15 -1.27
CA LYS A 237 -6.79 1.27 -1.48
C LYS A 237 -6.99 1.59 -2.98
N SER A 238 -7.42 2.82 -3.28
CA SER A 238 -7.63 3.28 -4.66
C SER A 238 -6.32 3.46 -5.44
N ALA A 239 -6.40 3.48 -6.76
CA ALA A 239 -5.26 3.82 -7.62
C ALA A 239 -4.69 5.22 -7.34
N TYR A 240 -5.53 6.17 -6.93
CA TYR A 240 -5.13 7.51 -6.50
C TYR A 240 -4.28 7.46 -5.22
N TYR A 241 -4.74 6.71 -4.21
CA TYR A 241 -3.95 6.52 -2.99
C TYR A 241 -2.57 5.95 -3.31
N ALA A 242 -2.54 4.89 -4.13
CA ALA A 242 -1.28 4.25 -4.52
C ALA A 242 -0.36 5.22 -5.27
N ALA A 243 -0.90 6.08 -6.14
CA ALA A 243 -0.15 7.10 -6.87
C ALA A 243 0.44 8.15 -5.92
N ALA A 244 -0.41 8.84 -5.16
CA ALA A 244 0.00 9.97 -4.32
C ALA A 244 0.96 9.56 -3.21
N VAL A 245 0.70 8.43 -2.52
CA VAL A 245 1.59 7.93 -1.47
C VAL A 245 2.94 7.51 -2.05
N THR A 246 2.95 6.76 -3.17
CA THR A 246 4.22 6.35 -3.80
C THR A 246 5.03 7.56 -4.24
N ASN A 247 4.38 8.56 -4.85
CA ASN A 247 5.04 9.79 -5.29
C ASN A 247 5.69 10.54 -4.11
N ALA A 248 4.95 10.75 -3.02
CA ALA A 248 5.46 11.43 -1.83
C ALA A 248 6.67 10.69 -1.23
N TYR A 249 6.58 9.35 -1.10
CA TYR A 249 7.70 8.55 -0.60
C TYR A 249 8.88 8.48 -1.56
N ARG A 250 8.67 8.49 -2.88
CA ARG A 250 9.75 8.57 -3.85
C ARG A 250 10.57 9.84 -3.65
N HIS A 251 9.90 10.98 -3.55
CA HIS A 251 10.56 12.24 -3.25
C HIS A 251 11.23 12.23 -1.88
N ALA A 252 10.58 11.70 -0.83
CA ALA A 252 11.17 11.61 0.50
C ALA A 252 12.49 10.81 0.50
N ILE A 253 12.52 9.68 -0.21
CA ILE A 253 13.73 8.85 -0.36
C ILE A 253 14.80 9.63 -1.14
N ASP A 254 14.44 10.29 -2.24
CA ASP A 254 15.39 11.03 -3.07
C ASP A 254 16.02 12.21 -2.32
N TYR A 255 15.23 12.95 -1.51
CA TYR A 255 15.75 14.01 -0.62
C TYR A 255 16.65 13.43 0.47
N ALA A 256 16.24 12.32 1.11
CA ALA A 256 17.03 11.67 2.15
C ALA A 256 18.39 11.19 1.63
N VAL A 257 18.44 10.56 0.46
CA VAL A 257 19.68 10.09 -0.17
C VAL A 257 20.62 11.25 -0.51
N LYS A 258 20.09 12.43 -0.87
CA LYS A 258 20.87 13.64 -1.12
C LYS A 258 21.32 14.34 0.17
N GLY A 259 20.78 13.95 1.32
CA GLY A 259 21.00 14.65 2.60
C GLY A 259 20.29 16.01 2.67
N GLU A 260 19.22 16.18 1.90
CA GLU A 260 18.44 17.42 1.83
C GLU A 260 17.16 17.29 2.68
N PRO A 261 16.66 18.38 3.29
CA PRO A 261 15.42 18.37 4.04
C PRO A 261 14.21 18.12 3.10
N LEU A 262 13.27 17.31 3.54
CA LEU A 262 12.04 17.05 2.79
C LEU A 262 11.14 18.30 2.77
N PRO A 263 10.73 18.81 1.59
CA PRO A 263 9.78 19.91 1.50
C PRO A 263 8.40 19.53 2.08
N GLN A 264 7.76 20.47 2.78
CA GLN A 264 6.48 20.28 3.45
C GLN A 264 5.37 19.79 2.50
N VAL A 265 5.41 20.19 1.24
CA VAL A 265 4.42 19.79 0.22
C VAL A 265 4.27 18.27 0.12
N TRP A 266 5.35 17.50 0.29
CA TRP A 266 5.32 16.03 0.22
C TRP A 266 4.71 15.39 1.46
N ILE A 267 4.85 16.01 2.61
CA ILE A 267 4.17 15.59 3.85
C ILE A 267 2.67 15.88 3.72
N ASP A 268 2.31 17.06 3.23
CA ASP A 268 0.91 17.48 3.02
C ASP A 268 0.18 16.62 1.98
N GLU A 269 0.90 16.05 1.00
CA GLU A 269 0.32 15.12 0.03
C GLU A 269 -0.38 13.93 0.68
N LEU A 270 0.12 13.47 1.81
CA LEU A 270 -0.44 12.32 2.51
C LEU A 270 -1.79 12.62 3.18
N ASN A 271 -2.12 13.87 3.44
CA ASN A 271 -3.44 14.29 3.93
C ASN A 271 -4.51 14.30 2.83
N LYS A 272 -4.08 14.37 1.57
CA LYS A 272 -4.97 14.40 0.39
C LYS A 272 -5.51 13.03 -0.02
N VAL A 273 -5.01 11.94 0.58
CA VAL A 273 -5.51 10.57 0.36
C VAL A 273 -6.37 10.10 1.53
N SER A 274 -7.13 9.02 1.32
CA SER A 274 -7.99 8.46 2.38
C SER A 274 -7.18 7.76 3.47
N HIS A 275 -7.12 8.35 4.66
CA HIS A 275 -6.36 7.85 5.81
C HIS A 275 -7.11 8.04 7.12
N ARG A 276 -6.70 7.32 8.16
CA ARG A 276 -7.02 7.58 9.58
C ARG A 276 -5.90 8.45 10.17
N PRO A 277 -6.05 9.02 11.37
CA PRO A 277 -4.97 9.77 12.00
C PRO A 277 -3.67 8.99 11.95
N TYR A 278 -2.60 9.67 11.54
CA TYR A 278 -1.29 9.07 11.38
C TYR A 278 -0.58 8.87 12.71
N CYS A 279 0.30 7.87 12.75
CA CYS A 279 1.26 7.60 13.81
C CYS A 279 2.53 6.99 13.20
N THR A 280 3.59 6.92 13.99
CA THR A 280 4.86 6.28 13.59
C THR A 280 4.86 4.75 13.82
N GLY A 281 3.68 4.12 14.06
CA GLY A 281 3.64 2.73 14.46
C GLY A 281 4.41 2.50 15.77
N PHE A 282 5.04 1.35 15.90
CA PHE A 282 5.83 1.00 17.10
C PHE A 282 7.29 1.44 17.04
N TYR A 283 7.71 2.18 16.02
CA TYR A 283 9.11 2.60 15.86
C TYR A 283 9.65 3.39 17.06
N TYR A 284 8.81 4.23 17.68
CA TYR A 284 9.17 5.09 18.83
C TYR A 284 8.32 4.83 20.07
N GLY A 285 7.62 3.70 20.14
CA GLY A 285 6.78 3.32 21.27
C GLY A 285 5.38 2.90 20.88
N ASP A 286 4.46 2.90 21.83
CA ASP A 286 3.06 2.52 21.58
C ASP A 286 2.36 3.56 20.69
N PRO A 287 1.84 3.16 19.51
CA PRO A 287 1.14 4.08 18.61
C PRO A 287 -0.23 4.56 19.13
N GLY A 288 -0.74 3.96 20.20
CA GLY A 288 -2.09 4.18 20.69
C GLY A 288 -3.18 3.75 19.71
N GLN A 289 -4.41 4.06 20.07
CA GLN A 289 -5.61 3.77 19.27
C GLN A 289 -6.35 5.08 18.96
N HIS A 290 -7.21 5.07 17.93
CA HIS A 290 -8.08 6.20 17.62
C HIS A 290 -9.52 5.86 17.99
N TYR A 291 -9.97 6.38 19.13
CA TYR A 291 -11.28 6.03 19.69
C TYR A 291 -12.42 6.93 19.20
N ALA A 292 -12.13 8.13 18.68
CA ALA A 292 -13.15 9.12 18.39
C ALA A 292 -14.07 8.74 17.22
N GLU A 293 -13.54 8.24 16.09
CA GLU A 293 -14.34 7.92 14.92
C GLU A 293 -13.68 6.80 14.06
N ALA A 294 -14.51 5.97 13.39
CA ALA A 294 -14.03 5.02 12.36
C ALA A 294 -13.88 5.68 10.98
N SER A 295 -14.10 6.99 10.88
CA SER A 295 -14.08 7.73 9.62
C SER A 295 -12.66 7.84 9.04
N TYR A 296 -12.59 7.80 7.71
CA TYR A 296 -11.40 8.15 6.97
C TYR A 296 -11.45 9.62 6.60
N PHE A 297 -10.33 10.30 6.77
CA PHE A 297 -10.12 11.67 6.31
C PHE A 297 -9.54 11.67 4.91
N SER A 298 -9.81 12.71 4.15
CA SER A 298 -9.17 12.99 2.86
C SER A 298 -9.47 14.43 2.47
N ASP A 299 -8.44 15.21 2.20
CA ASP A 299 -8.57 16.62 1.84
C ASP A 299 -8.77 16.85 0.33
N ALA A 300 -8.77 15.78 -0.46
CA ALA A 300 -8.94 15.88 -1.90
C ALA A 300 -9.76 14.73 -2.49
N TYR A 301 -10.28 14.97 -3.70
CA TYR A 301 -10.89 13.94 -4.54
C TYR A 301 -10.45 14.08 -5.99
N VAL A 302 -10.35 12.95 -6.68
CA VAL A 302 -9.91 12.89 -8.08
C VAL A 302 -10.99 13.43 -9.00
N CYS A 303 -10.66 14.38 -9.85
CA CYS A 303 -11.55 14.91 -10.90
C CYS A 303 -11.38 14.15 -12.21
N ALA A 304 -10.13 13.94 -12.63
CA ALA A 304 -9.83 13.25 -13.90
C ALA A 304 -8.43 12.61 -13.89
N VAL A 305 -8.20 11.77 -14.89
CA VAL A 305 -6.88 11.18 -15.19
C VAL A 305 -6.51 11.54 -16.61
N VAL A 306 -5.28 12.00 -16.81
CA VAL A 306 -4.72 12.35 -18.12
C VAL A 306 -4.46 11.07 -18.93
N GLU A 307 -4.97 11.03 -20.17
CA GLU A 307 -4.69 9.95 -21.12
C GLU A 307 -3.53 10.33 -22.06
N ALA A 308 -3.48 11.59 -22.46
CA ALA A 308 -2.42 12.15 -23.29
C ALA A 308 -2.30 13.67 -23.07
N CYS A 309 -1.10 14.21 -23.25
CA CYS A 309 -0.83 15.63 -23.19
C CYS A 309 0.28 15.94 -24.21
N ASP A 310 0.09 16.97 -25.01
CA ASP A 310 1.10 17.45 -25.96
C ASP A 310 2.09 18.45 -25.32
N ASP A 311 3.03 18.93 -26.11
CA ASP A 311 4.07 19.86 -25.64
C ASP A 311 3.51 21.25 -25.29
N GLU A 312 2.37 21.63 -25.83
CA GLU A 312 1.66 22.90 -25.58
C GLU A 312 0.73 22.82 -24.35
N GLY A 313 0.59 21.63 -23.74
CA GLY A 313 -0.28 21.40 -22.60
C GLY A 313 -1.72 21.03 -22.97
N ASN A 314 -2.06 20.80 -24.25
CA ASN A 314 -3.37 20.33 -24.62
C ASN A 314 -3.51 18.86 -24.23
N ALA A 315 -4.44 18.57 -23.34
CA ALA A 315 -4.59 17.25 -22.75
C ALA A 315 -5.95 16.64 -23.07
N LEU A 316 -5.94 15.32 -23.29
CA LEU A 316 -7.12 14.45 -23.28
C LEU A 316 -7.20 13.78 -21.90
N LEU A 317 -8.35 13.92 -21.25
CA LEU A 317 -8.58 13.38 -19.90
C LEU A 317 -9.83 12.50 -19.85
N THR A 318 -9.84 11.58 -18.90
CA THR A 318 -11.03 10.80 -18.54
C THR A 318 -11.53 11.24 -17.16
N GLN A 319 -12.79 11.66 -17.10
CA GLN A 319 -13.47 12.13 -15.89
C GLN A 319 -13.58 11.00 -14.84
N ARG A 320 -13.45 11.38 -13.57
CA ARG A 320 -13.72 10.54 -12.38
C ARG A 320 -14.77 11.15 -11.47
N ASN A 321 -14.77 12.46 -11.32
CA ASN A 321 -15.79 13.24 -10.63
C ASN A 321 -16.07 14.53 -11.38
N ARG A 322 -17.30 15.03 -11.23
CA ARG A 322 -17.73 16.28 -11.88
C ARG A 322 -16.92 17.47 -11.36
N PHE A 323 -16.51 18.34 -12.29
CA PHE A 323 -15.99 19.67 -12.04
C PHE A 323 -16.38 20.61 -13.20
N CYS A 324 -16.18 21.90 -12.99
CA CYS A 324 -16.70 22.96 -13.87
C CYS A 324 -15.59 23.93 -14.27
N VAL A 325 -15.83 24.70 -15.31
CA VAL A 325 -15.09 25.93 -15.60
C VAL A 325 -15.21 26.87 -14.38
N GLY A 326 -14.10 27.48 -13.99
CA GLY A 326 -13.99 28.31 -12.78
C GLY A 326 -13.57 27.54 -11.51
N ASP A 327 -13.60 26.21 -11.49
CA ASP A 327 -13.10 25.44 -10.36
C ASP A 327 -11.58 25.54 -10.24
N THR A 328 -11.07 25.61 -9.01
CA THR A 328 -9.65 25.45 -8.72
C THR A 328 -9.33 23.98 -8.52
N VAL A 329 -8.33 23.49 -9.26
CA VAL A 329 -7.88 22.09 -9.26
C VAL A 329 -6.36 22.02 -9.13
N GLU A 330 -5.85 20.86 -8.75
CA GLU A 330 -4.41 20.56 -8.74
C GLU A 330 -4.10 19.45 -9.74
N LEU A 331 -3.03 19.62 -10.48
CA LEU A 331 -2.41 18.60 -11.32
C LEU A 331 -1.28 17.92 -10.53
N LEU A 332 -1.44 16.64 -10.22
CA LEU A 332 -0.41 15.78 -9.65
C LEU A 332 0.27 15.01 -10.79
N THR A 333 1.57 15.21 -10.93
CA THR A 333 2.43 14.50 -11.87
C THR A 333 3.41 13.61 -11.13
N ASN A 334 4.13 12.76 -11.83
CA ASN A 334 5.27 12.03 -11.28
C ASN A 334 6.57 12.84 -11.27
N GLU A 335 6.53 14.05 -11.79
CA GLU A 335 7.68 14.98 -11.89
C GLU A 335 7.30 16.31 -11.24
N GLY A 336 8.04 16.68 -10.20
CA GLY A 336 7.87 17.96 -9.50
C GLY A 336 6.65 18.02 -8.57
N GLU A 337 6.48 19.19 -7.98
CA GLU A 337 5.41 19.47 -7.03
C GLU A 337 4.04 19.59 -7.73
N PRO A 338 2.93 19.30 -7.02
CA PRO A 338 1.58 19.51 -7.56
C PRO A 338 1.34 20.96 -7.95
N VAL A 339 0.70 21.19 -9.09
CA VAL A 339 0.42 22.54 -9.64
C VAL A 339 -1.05 22.86 -9.51
N ALA A 340 -1.38 23.87 -8.69
CA ALA A 340 -2.74 24.40 -8.57
C ALA A 340 -3.04 25.41 -9.67
N PHE A 341 -4.25 25.34 -10.26
CA PHE A 341 -4.71 26.27 -11.27
C PHE A 341 -6.23 26.32 -11.34
N THR A 342 -6.77 27.39 -11.97
CA THR A 342 -8.20 27.52 -12.23
C THR A 342 -8.52 27.02 -13.63
N VAL A 343 -9.58 26.21 -13.75
CA VAL A 343 -10.07 25.70 -15.04
C VAL A 343 -10.70 26.84 -15.82
N THR A 344 -10.10 27.20 -16.95
CA THR A 344 -10.58 28.32 -17.80
C THR A 344 -11.50 27.88 -18.92
N GLU A 345 -11.30 26.66 -19.43
CA GLU A 345 -12.04 26.12 -20.55
C GLU A 345 -12.07 24.59 -20.52
N LEU A 346 -13.15 24.03 -21.02
CA LEU A 346 -13.35 22.59 -21.19
C LEU A 346 -13.98 22.35 -22.57
N PHE A 347 -13.58 21.27 -23.23
CA PHE A 347 -14.12 20.84 -24.52
C PHE A 347 -14.51 19.36 -24.48
N ASP A 348 -15.56 19.01 -25.18
CA ASP A 348 -15.89 17.59 -25.38
C ASP A 348 -14.93 16.93 -26.41
N GLU A 349 -15.19 15.66 -26.77
CA GLU A 349 -14.37 14.94 -27.76
C GLU A 349 -14.42 15.59 -29.16
N ASN A 350 -15.51 16.28 -29.49
CA ASN A 350 -15.74 16.95 -30.77
C ASN A 350 -15.17 18.39 -30.82
N LEU A 351 -14.50 18.83 -29.74
CA LEU A 351 -14.00 20.22 -29.55
C LEU A 351 -15.11 21.26 -29.36
N GLU A 352 -16.32 20.86 -29.00
CA GLU A 352 -17.37 21.78 -28.59
C GLU A 352 -17.14 22.21 -27.15
N PRO A 353 -17.25 23.52 -26.83
CA PRO A 353 -17.06 24.00 -25.46
C PRO A 353 -18.15 23.50 -24.52
N ILE A 354 -17.74 23.11 -23.31
CA ILE A 354 -18.62 22.64 -22.26
C ILE A 354 -18.33 23.37 -20.93
N GLU A 355 -19.36 23.60 -20.12
CA GLU A 355 -19.23 24.28 -18.83
C GLU A 355 -18.82 23.33 -17.70
N ALA A 356 -19.01 22.02 -17.87
CA ALA A 356 -18.75 21.01 -16.84
C ALA A 356 -18.50 19.62 -17.44
N THR A 357 -18.00 18.70 -16.62
CA THR A 357 -17.81 17.28 -16.94
C THR A 357 -18.88 16.42 -16.23
N PRO A 358 -20.14 16.36 -16.73
CA PRO A 358 -21.27 15.81 -15.98
C PRO A 358 -21.33 14.28 -15.94
N HIS A 359 -20.71 13.59 -16.88
CA HIS A 359 -20.88 12.14 -17.06
C HIS A 359 -19.65 11.37 -16.57
N ALA A 360 -19.89 10.32 -15.78
CA ALA A 360 -18.83 9.44 -15.32
C ALA A 360 -18.06 8.82 -16.51
N MET A 361 -16.74 8.83 -16.43
CA MET A 361 -15.84 8.27 -17.44
C MET A 361 -15.87 8.97 -18.80
N MET A 362 -16.55 10.13 -18.94
CA MET A 362 -16.50 10.89 -20.18
C MET A 362 -15.08 11.33 -20.49
N LYS A 363 -14.75 11.35 -21.77
CA LYS A 363 -13.52 11.97 -22.27
C LYS A 363 -13.78 13.42 -22.58
N PHE A 364 -12.80 14.24 -22.28
CA PHE A 364 -12.85 15.68 -22.52
C PHE A 364 -11.45 16.20 -22.74
N LYS A 365 -11.34 17.40 -23.28
CA LYS A 365 -10.08 18.08 -23.52
C LYS A 365 -10.02 19.38 -22.75
N MET A 366 -8.83 19.73 -22.30
CA MET A 366 -8.52 21.03 -21.69
C MET A 366 -7.04 21.34 -21.85
N ARG A 367 -6.68 22.60 -21.63
CA ARG A 367 -5.29 23.00 -21.54
C ARG A 367 -4.82 22.93 -20.08
N LEU A 368 -3.70 22.25 -19.85
CA LEU A 368 -3.03 22.16 -18.57
C LEU A 368 -1.93 23.23 -18.46
N PRO A 369 -1.59 23.67 -17.23
CA PRO A 369 -0.57 24.74 -17.04
C PRO A 369 0.85 24.28 -17.37
N VAL A 370 1.09 22.96 -17.34
CA VAL A 370 2.37 22.35 -17.65
C VAL A 370 2.16 21.08 -18.47
N LYS A 371 3.15 20.73 -19.28
CA LYS A 371 3.21 19.43 -19.93
C LYS A 371 3.26 18.34 -18.86
N CYS A 372 2.54 17.25 -19.07
CA CYS A 372 2.56 16.10 -18.20
C CYS A 372 2.43 14.79 -18.97
N SER A 373 2.77 13.70 -18.33
CA SER A 373 2.65 12.37 -18.90
C SER A 373 1.24 11.79 -18.70
N ALA A 374 0.89 10.80 -19.51
CA ALA A 374 -0.29 9.97 -19.26
C ALA A 374 -0.26 9.41 -17.84
N LEU A 375 -1.43 9.20 -17.21
CA LEU A 375 -1.63 8.80 -15.83
C LEU A 375 -1.39 9.91 -14.79
N SER A 376 -1.05 11.14 -15.19
CA SER A 376 -1.14 12.31 -14.28
C SER A 376 -2.59 12.51 -13.82
N ILE A 377 -2.76 13.03 -12.61
CA ILE A 377 -4.05 13.08 -11.92
C ILE A 377 -4.48 14.53 -11.70
N LEU A 378 -5.69 14.86 -12.16
CA LEU A 378 -6.35 16.10 -11.82
C LEU A 378 -7.24 15.87 -10.60
N ARG A 379 -7.09 16.68 -9.56
CA ARG A 379 -7.84 16.57 -8.31
C ARG A 379 -8.31 17.94 -7.82
N ARG A 380 -9.32 17.95 -6.97
CA ARG A 380 -9.80 19.13 -6.26
C ARG A 380 -9.58 18.98 -4.77
N ILE A 381 -9.10 20.04 -4.13
CA ILE A 381 -9.00 20.15 -2.67
C ILE A 381 -10.37 20.46 -2.12
N LYS A 382 -10.74 19.86 -0.98
CA LYS A 382 -12.02 20.07 -0.30
C LYS A 382 -12.07 21.39 0.46
#